data_6d25b9b4d2679fcb22c9d94c89c122a2
#
_entry.id   6d25b9b4d2679fcb22c9d94c89c122a2
#
_cell.length_a   1.000
_cell.length_b   1.000
_cell.length_c   1.000
_cell.angle_alpha   90.00
_cell.angle_beta   90.00
_cell.angle_gamma   90.00
#
_symmetry.space_group_name_H-M   'P 1'
#
loop_
_entity.id
_entity.type
_entity.pdbx_description
1 polymer ?
#
loop_
_entity_poly.entity_id
_entity_poly.type
_entity_poly.pdbx_seq_one_letter_code
_entity_poly.pdbx_strand_id
1 'polypeptide(L)'
;MRKILVRFFLAVVGSSVFSSLSNAQSGIGYYVDVKNPSAYLQAISVFSNSSVASSANVTTTVQVAVANGQGSATHFVTQNGSSLADIDRLRSASMGTPEFAEFQAAVQGNRSLAGELIYNSLGVDNGNADAITSSNPYHWHIHLLVTDLPAYLEALRELMDVNDGNVFMRAYQTAGTGLGGGNLVVVNTANTLQELLSNNNGYDEFIEKTIDIRTPIANGIYQTIATFE
;
A
#
# COMPACT_ATOMS: atom_id res chain seq x y z
N MET A 1 -32.90 40.40 -9.89
CA MET A 1 -31.75 39.47 -10.09
C MET A 1 -31.16 39.16 -8.72
N ARG A 2 -31.49 37.99 -8.15
CA ARG A 2 -30.97 37.52 -6.86
C ARG A 2 -29.74 36.66 -7.12
N LYS A 3 -28.59 37.10 -6.64
CA LYS A 3 -27.33 36.31 -6.68
C LYS A 3 -27.41 35.25 -5.57
N ILE A 4 -27.50 33.98 -5.97
CA ILE A 4 -27.38 32.83 -5.08
C ILE A 4 -25.89 32.59 -4.85
N LEU A 5 -25.44 32.87 -3.63
CA LEU A 5 -24.08 32.59 -3.15
C LEU A 5 -24.04 31.12 -2.69
N VAL A 6 -23.51 30.25 -3.51
CA VAL A 6 -23.24 28.86 -3.09
C VAL A 6 -21.97 28.87 -2.23
N ARG A 7 -22.14 28.74 -0.92
CA ARG A 7 -21.04 28.54 0.03
C ARG A 7 -20.68 27.04 0.01
N PHE A 8 -19.55 26.71 -0.58
CA PHE A 8 -18.90 25.41 -0.37
C PHE A 8 -18.42 25.34 1.09
N PHE A 9 -19.09 24.52 1.89
CA PHE A 9 -18.56 24.09 3.17
C PHE A 9 -17.54 22.99 2.92
N LEU A 10 -16.26 23.35 2.99
CA LEU A 10 -15.17 22.38 3.11
C LEU A 10 -15.21 21.86 4.55
N ALA A 11 -15.88 20.75 4.79
CA ALA A 11 -15.76 20.04 6.05
C ALA A 11 -14.39 19.34 6.06
N VAL A 12 -13.43 19.96 6.74
CA VAL A 12 -12.18 19.31 7.12
C VAL A 12 -12.54 18.30 8.21
N VAL A 13 -12.77 17.05 7.81
CA VAL A 13 -12.79 15.92 8.74
C VAL A 13 -11.33 15.54 8.97
N GLY A 14 -10.70 16.26 9.90
CA GLY A 14 -9.46 15.84 10.50
C GLY A 14 -9.76 14.78 11.55
N SER A 15 -9.58 13.53 11.25
CA SER A 15 -9.64 12.45 12.23
C SER A 15 -8.65 11.35 11.89
N SER A 16 -7.64 11.23 12.74
CA SER A 16 -6.92 10.00 13.15
C SER A 16 -6.68 8.89 12.12
N VAL A 17 -6.00 9.22 11.02
CA VAL A 17 -5.57 8.23 10.01
C VAL A 17 -4.41 7.34 10.51
N PHE A 18 -3.86 7.59 11.71
CA PHE A 18 -2.55 7.09 12.12
C PHE A 18 -2.54 5.82 12.98
N SER A 19 -3.68 5.33 13.44
CA SER A 19 -3.70 4.11 14.28
C SER A 19 -3.59 2.79 13.51
N SER A 20 -3.64 2.80 12.18
CA SER A 20 -3.63 1.58 11.38
C SER A 20 -2.23 1.06 10.99
N LEU A 21 -1.18 1.87 11.13
CA LEU A 21 0.18 1.45 10.75
C LEU A 21 0.86 0.53 11.75
N SER A 22 0.42 0.52 13.01
CA SER A 22 1.08 -0.22 14.10
C SER A 22 0.64 -1.68 14.26
N ASN A 23 -0.48 -2.09 13.67
CA ASN A 23 -0.99 -3.46 13.81
C ASN A 23 -0.49 -4.37 12.68
N ALA A 24 -0.28 -5.66 13.00
CA ALA A 24 -0.03 -6.67 11.98
C ALA A 24 -1.15 -6.61 10.95
N GLN A 25 -0.80 -6.25 9.72
CA GLN A 25 -1.75 -6.09 8.63
C GLN A 25 -1.57 -7.22 7.64
N SER A 26 -2.70 -7.71 7.15
CA SER A 26 -2.76 -8.62 6.02
C SER A 26 -3.60 -7.96 4.93
N GLY A 27 -3.34 -8.28 3.68
CA GLY A 27 -4.12 -7.65 2.63
C GLY A 27 -3.87 -8.21 1.24
N ILE A 28 -4.55 -7.57 0.31
CA ILE A 28 -4.35 -7.77 -1.13
C ILE A 28 -3.95 -6.44 -1.75
N GLY A 29 -2.93 -6.48 -2.59
CA GLY A 29 -2.47 -5.34 -3.38
C GLY A 29 -2.65 -5.59 -4.87
N TYR A 30 -3.07 -4.56 -5.59
CA TYR A 30 -3.30 -4.59 -7.04
C TYR A 30 -2.46 -3.50 -7.70
N TYR A 31 -1.51 -3.90 -8.53
CA TYR A 31 -0.81 -3.01 -9.44
C TYR A 31 -1.65 -2.86 -10.71
N VAL A 32 -2.12 -1.65 -10.98
CA VAL A 32 -3.04 -1.38 -12.07
C VAL A 32 -2.53 -0.24 -12.97
N ASP A 33 -2.69 -0.42 -14.28
CA ASP A 33 -2.58 0.66 -15.24
C ASP A 33 -3.97 1.28 -15.43
N VAL A 34 -4.10 2.56 -15.08
CA VAL A 34 -5.38 3.29 -15.06
C VAL A 34 -5.39 4.35 -16.15
N LYS A 35 -6.39 4.30 -17.05
CA LYS A 35 -6.53 5.23 -18.18
C LYS A 35 -7.16 6.56 -17.76
N ASN A 36 -8.12 6.54 -16.83
CA ASN A 36 -8.79 7.73 -16.31
C ASN A 36 -8.74 7.72 -14.77
N PRO A 37 -7.70 8.32 -14.16
CA PRO A 37 -7.51 8.30 -12.71
C PRO A 37 -8.69 8.87 -11.91
N SER A 38 -9.30 9.97 -12.38
CA SER A 38 -10.41 10.59 -11.67
C SER A 38 -11.65 9.69 -11.61
N ALA A 39 -12.02 9.06 -12.72
CA ALA A 39 -13.14 8.14 -12.76
C ALA A 39 -12.86 6.87 -11.94
N TYR A 40 -11.62 6.38 -11.97
CA TYR A 40 -11.20 5.22 -11.20
C TYR A 40 -11.26 5.48 -9.69
N LEU A 41 -10.71 6.62 -9.25
CA LEU A 41 -10.75 7.02 -7.84
C LEU A 41 -12.18 7.24 -7.35
N GLN A 42 -13.04 7.84 -8.18
CA GLN A 42 -14.47 8.00 -7.87
C GLN A 42 -15.17 6.65 -7.68
N ALA A 43 -14.91 5.68 -8.56
CA ALA A 43 -15.51 4.35 -8.45
C ALA A 43 -15.06 3.63 -7.16
N ILE A 44 -13.77 3.70 -6.82
CA ILE A 44 -13.26 3.16 -5.53
C ILE A 44 -13.94 3.88 -4.37
N SER A 45 -14.01 5.20 -4.38
CA SER A 45 -14.64 5.99 -3.32
C SER A 45 -16.10 5.60 -3.10
N VAL A 46 -16.89 5.48 -4.16
CA VAL A 46 -18.30 5.08 -4.08
C VAL A 46 -18.44 3.67 -3.47
N PHE A 47 -17.64 2.72 -3.94
CA PHE A 47 -17.68 1.35 -3.43
C PHE A 47 -17.22 1.25 -1.97
N SER A 48 -16.07 1.87 -1.63
CA SER A 48 -15.51 1.82 -0.27
C SER A 48 -16.42 2.49 0.77
N ASN A 49 -17.22 3.49 0.38
CA ASN A 49 -18.20 4.12 1.25
C ASN A 49 -19.59 3.42 1.23
N SER A 50 -19.74 2.30 0.52
CA SER A 50 -20.99 1.54 0.54
C SER A 50 -21.17 0.80 1.87
N SER A 51 -22.42 0.46 2.20
CA SER A 51 -22.72 -0.33 3.40
C SER A 51 -22.07 -1.72 3.38
N VAL A 52 -21.84 -2.25 2.19
CA VAL A 52 -21.19 -3.55 1.97
C VAL A 52 -19.71 -3.47 2.38
N ALA A 53 -18.97 -2.47 1.89
CA ALA A 53 -17.56 -2.32 2.19
C ALA A 53 -17.32 -1.90 3.65
N SER A 54 -18.11 -0.96 4.18
CA SER A 54 -17.99 -0.46 5.56
C SER A 54 -18.20 -1.54 6.63
N SER A 55 -18.92 -2.64 6.29
CA SER A 55 -19.17 -3.74 7.22
C SER A 55 -17.97 -4.66 7.44
N ALA A 56 -16.92 -4.57 6.60
CA ALA A 56 -15.86 -5.56 6.55
C ALA A 56 -14.60 -5.22 7.36
N ASN A 57 -14.52 -4.01 7.93
CA ASN A 57 -13.33 -3.53 8.65
C ASN A 57 -12.04 -3.63 7.80
N VAL A 58 -12.14 -3.18 6.55
CA VAL A 58 -11.05 -3.18 5.58
C VAL A 58 -10.77 -1.76 5.12
N THR A 59 -9.55 -1.31 5.27
CA THR A 59 -9.07 -0.03 4.74
C THR A 59 -8.61 -0.20 3.31
N THR A 60 -9.13 0.62 2.40
CA THR A 60 -8.68 0.69 1.01
C THR A 60 -7.77 1.91 0.83
N THR A 61 -6.54 1.70 0.38
CA THR A 61 -5.58 2.78 0.09
C THR A 61 -5.26 2.81 -1.39
N VAL A 62 -5.29 3.98 -1.99
CA VAL A 62 -4.92 4.22 -3.38
C VAL A 62 -3.64 5.03 -3.44
N GLN A 63 -2.66 4.52 -4.15
CA GLN A 63 -1.36 5.15 -4.36
C GLN A 63 -1.14 5.37 -5.87
N VAL A 64 -0.50 6.48 -6.23
CA VAL A 64 -0.06 6.78 -7.60
C VAL A 64 1.44 6.50 -7.73
N ALA A 65 1.85 5.93 -8.85
CA ALA A 65 3.26 5.72 -9.13
C ALA A 65 4.00 7.04 -9.35
N VAL A 66 5.08 7.24 -8.61
CA VAL A 66 6.03 8.35 -8.78
C VAL A 66 7.20 7.89 -9.64
N ALA A 67 7.73 6.69 -9.34
CA ALA A 67 8.77 6.02 -10.11
C ALA A 67 8.62 4.50 -9.92
N ASN A 68 8.32 3.76 -10.97
CA ASN A 68 8.11 2.31 -10.92
C ASN A 68 9.00 1.55 -11.92
N GLY A 69 10.14 2.14 -12.31
CA GLY A 69 11.07 1.55 -13.26
C GLY A 69 10.41 1.29 -14.62
N GLN A 70 10.45 0.04 -15.07
CA GLN A 70 9.83 -0.39 -16.34
C GLN A 70 8.42 -0.96 -16.15
N GLY A 71 7.86 -0.88 -14.95
CA GLY A 71 6.50 -1.34 -14.66
C GLY A 71 5.44 -0.49 -15.37
N SER A 72 4.39 -1.14 -15.88
CA SER A 72 3.27 -0.45 -16.55
C SER A 72 2.23 0.12 -15.57
N ALA A 73 2.27 -0.28 -14.29
CA ALA A 73 1.29 0.16 -13.31
C ALA A 73 1.41 1.66 -13.02
N THR A 74 0.33 2.39 -13.20
CA THR A 74 0.23 3.81 -12.82
C THR A 74 -0.26 3.99 -11.38
N HIS A 75 -0.92 2.98 -10.82
CA HIS A 75 -1.47 3.00 -9.47
C HIS A 75 -1.22 1.67 -8.76
N PHE A 76 -1.18 1.75 -7.42
CA PHE A 76 -1.23 0.61 -6.54
C PHE A 76 -2.39 0.78 -5.57
N VAL A 77 -3.27 -0.21 -5.50
CA VAL A 77 -4.45 -0.19 -4.62
C VAL A 77 -4.32 -1.34 -3.64
N THR A 78 -4.42 -1.05 -2.35
CA THR A 78 -4.42 -2.06 -1.30
C THR A 78 -5.78 -2.14 -0.61
N GLN A 79 -6.13 -3.35 -0.21
CA GLN A 79 -7.18 -3.64 0.76
C GLN A 79 -6.53 -4.29 1.97
N ASN A 80 -6.53 -3.58 3.09
CA ASN A 80 -5.85 -3.96 4.33
C ASN A 80 -6.89 -4.31 5.40
N GLY A 81 -6.71 -5.45 6.04
CA GLY A 81 -7.46 -5.85 7.23
C GLY A 81 -6.52 -6.20 8.38
N SER A 82 -7.06 -6.44 9.56
CA SER A 82 -6.30 -7.01 10.67
C SER A 82 -5.83 -8.44 10.38
N SER A 83 -6.54 -9.12 9.45
CA SER A 83 -6.26 -10.47 8.99
C SER A 83 -6.79 -10.69 7.57
N LEU A 84 -6.38 -11.78 6.91
CA LEU A 84 -6.97 -12.19 5.63
C LEU A 84 -8.46 -12.56 5.76
N ALA A 85 -8.96 -12.91 6.96
CA ALA A 85 -10.37 -13.18 7.18
C ALA A 85 -11.24 -11.92 7.00
N ASP A 86 -10.69 -10.72 7.24
CA ASP A 86 -11.40 -9.46 6.97
C ASP A 86 -11.54 -9.25 5.46
N ILE A 87 -10.50 -9.57 4.70
CA ILE A 87 -10.52 -9.52 3.23
C ILE A 87 -11.53 -10.53 2.66
N ASP A 88 -11.55 -11.76 3.18
CA ASP A 88 -12.52 -12.78 2.77
C ASP A 88 -13.96 -12.36 3.10
N ARG A 89 -14.16 -11.69 4.24
CA ARG A 89 -15.45 -11.11 4.62
C ARG A 89 -15.90 -10.04 3.63
N LEU A 90 -15.01 -9.09 3.28
CA LEU A 90 -15.30 -8.07 2.27
C LEU A 90 -15.68 -8.70 0.94
N ARG A 91 -14.89 -9.65 0.45
CA ARG A 91 -15.14 -10.34 -0.82
C ARG A 91 -16.48 -11.08 -0.81
N SER A 92 -16.74 -11.84 0.26
CA SER A 92 -17.99 -12.60 0.39
C SER A 92 -19.22 -11.70 0.52
N ALA A 93 -19.12 -10.60 1.27
CA ALA A 93 -20.20 -9.63 1.40
C ALA A 93 -20.46 -8.86 0.10
N SER A 94 -19.42 -8.64 -0.72
CA SER A 94 -19.53 -7.89 -1.98
C SER A 94 -20.09 -8.70 -3.13
N MET A 95 -19.81 -10.01 -3.17
CA MET A 95 -20.18 -10.86 -4.30
C MET A 95 -21.69 -10.90 -4.50
N GLY A 96 -22.13 -10.55 -5.72
CA GLY A 96 -23.53 -10.55 -6.12
C GLY A 96 -24.33 -9.33 -5.66
N THR A 97 -23.72 -8.34 -5.02
CA THR A 97 -24.38 -7.09 -4.65
C THR A 97 -24.45 -6.10 -5.81
N PRO A 98 -25.49 -5.24 -5.88
CA PRO A 98 -25.56 -4.16 -6.87
C PRO A 98 -24.38 -3.21 -6.79
N GLU A 99 -23.92 -2.84 -5.59
CA GLU A 99 -22.81 -1.91 -5.37
C GLU A 99 -21.50 -2.44 -5.96
N PHE A 100 -21.25 -3.74 -5.83
CA PHE A 100 -20.08 -4.37 -6.44
C PHE A 100 -20.21 -4.47 -7.96
N ALA A 101 -21.41 -4.76 -8.48
CA ALA A 101 -21.66 -4.78 -9.91
C ALA A 101 -21.49 -3.39 -10.54
N GLU A 102 -21.95 -2.33 -9.90
CA GLU A 102 -21.73 -0.94 -10.31
C GLU A 102 -20.25 -0.56 -10.30
N PHE A 103 -19.52 -0.93 -9.23
CA PHE A 103 -18.07 -0.75 -9.16
C PHE A 103 -17.37 -1.45 -10.32
N GLN A 104 -17.69 -2.73 -10.57
CA GLN A 104 -17.07 -3.48 -11.68
C GLN A 104 -17.36 -2.82 -13.03
N ALA A 105 -18.57 -2.38 -13.27
CA ALA A 105 -18.95 -1.68 -14.49
C ALA A 105 -18.20 -0.35 -14.65
N ALA A 106 -18.03 0.42 -13.57
CA ALA A 106 -17.34 1.70 -13.58
C ALA A 106 -15.83 1.57 -13.86
N VAL A 107 -15.20 0.48 -13.39
CA VAL A 107 -13.76 0.25 -13.61
C VAL A 107 -13.48 -0.58 -14.87
N GLN A 108 -14.50 -1.20 -15.46
CA GLN A 108 -14.36 -2.00 -16.68
C GLN A 108 -13.85 -1.13 -17.84
N GLY A 109 -12.78 -1.58 -18.50
CA GLY A 109 -12.14 -0.83 -19.60
C GLY A 109 -11.34 0.41 -19.19
N ASN A 110 -11.42 0.82 -17.91
CA ASN A 110 -10.65 1.93 -17.36
C ASN A 110 -9.33 1.49 -16.70
N ARG A 111 -9.20 0.21 -16.39
CA ARG A 111 -7.97 -0.36 -15.80
C ARG A 111 -7.54 -1.64 -16.48
N SER A 112 -6.24 -1.92 -16.46
CA SER A 112 -5.68 -3.24 -16.68
C SER A 112 -4.83 -3.66 -15.49
N LEU A 113 -4.93 -4.95 -15.10
CA LEU A 113 -4.14 -5.51 -14.02
C LEU A 113 -2.71 -5.73 -14.52
N ALA A 114 -1.74 -5.11 -13.86
CA ALA A 114 -0.30 -5.30 -14.12
C ALA A 114 0.31 -6.33 -13.16
N GLY A 115 -0.28 -6.50 -11.99
CA GLY A 115 0.14 -7.50 -11.00
C GLY A 115 -0.75 -7.45 -9.76
N GLU A 116 -0.73 -8.54 -9.00
CA GLU A 116 -1.43 -8.63 -7.71
C GLU A 116 -0.57 -9.38 -6.71
N LEU A 117 -0.81 -9.14 -5.43
CA LEU A 117 -0.16 -9.88 -4.37
C LEU A 117 -1.08 -10.00 -3.15
N ILE A 118 -0.98 -11.14 -2.48
CA ILE A 118 -1.51 -11.32 -1.12
C ILE A 118 -0.33 -11.18 -0.18
N TYR A 119 -0.49 -10.45 0.91
CA TYR A 119 0.58 -10.22 1.86
C TYR A 119 0.12 -10.33 3.31
N ASN A 120 1.07 -10.78 4.15
CA ASN A 120 0.93 -10.82 5.60
C ASN A 120 2.12 -10.09 6.22
N SER A 121 1.86 -9.24 7.21
CA SER A 121 2.92 -8.65 8.01
C SER A 121 3.70 -9.75 8.75
N LEU A 122 5.02 -9.65 8.72
CA LEU A 122 5.92 -10.53 9.47
C LEU A 122 6.11 -10.06 10.93
N GLY A 123 5.50 -8.94 11.33
CA GLY A 123 5.76 -8.30 12.62
C GLY A 123 7.21 -7.78 12.73
N VAL A 124 7.84 -7.49 11.60
CA VAL A 124 9.18 -6.93 11.52
C VAL A 124 9.06 -5.52 10.97
N ASP A 125 9.25 -4.54 11.84
CA ASP A 125 9.31 -3.12 11.51
C ASP A 125 10.23 -2.37 12.50
N ASN A 126 10.57 -1.13 12.17
CA ASN A 126 11.47 -0.30 12.99
C ASN A 126 10.74 0.56 14.03
N GLY A 127 9.45 0.35 14.25
CA GLY A 127 8.67 1.06 15.28
C GLY A 127 8.36 2.54 14.98
N ASN A 128 8.81 3.10 13.86
CA ASN A 128 8.70 4.53 13.53
C ASN A 128 7.37 4.92 12.85
N ALA A 129 6.31 4.14 13.02
CA ALA A 129 5.01 4.41 12.39
C ALA A 129 4.46 5.81 12.73
N ASP A 130 4.64 6.25 13.98
CA ASP A 130 4.17 7.56 14.46
C ASP A 130 4.95 8.75 13.86
N ALA A 131 6.12 8.51 13.26
CA ALA A 131 6.85 9.54 12.52
C ALA A 131 6.18 9.92 11.18
N ILE A 132 5.28 9.06 10.68
CA ILE A 132 4.55 9.32 9.44
C ILE A 132 3.31 10.14 9.76
N THR A 133 3.40 11.44 9.52
CA THR A 133 2.34 12.42 9.81
C THR A 133 1.66 12.98 8.55
N SER A 134 2.23 12.73 7.37
CA SER A 134 1.65 13.16 6.10
C SER A 134 0.39 12.36 5.78
N SER A 135 -0.68 13.03 5.34
CA SER A 135 -1.85 12.37 4.76
C SER A 135 -1.57 11.71 3.41
N ASN A 136 -0.47 12.11 2.75
CA ASN A 136 -0.07 11.63 1.43
C ASN A 136 1.40 11.16 1.45
N PRO A 137 1.77 10.17 2.28
CA PRO A 137 3.14 9.70 2.41
C PRO A 137 3.62 9.03 1.12
N TYR A 138 4.94 8.98 0.98
CA TYR A 138 5.62 8.23 -0.07
C TYR A 138 6.00 6.85 0.44
N HIS A 139 5.92 5.86 -0.44
CA HIS A 139 6.22 4.46 -0.16
C HIS A 139 7.19 3.91 -1.20
N TRP A 140 8.25 3.29 -0.77
CA TRP A 140 9.14 2.53 -1.65
C TRP A 140 8.90 1.04 -1.43
N HIS A 141 8.32 0.39 -2.42
CA HIS A 141 8.06 -1.04 -2.42
C HIS A 141 9.24 -1.77 -3.05
N ILE A 142 9.85 -2.68 -2.32
CA ILE A 142 11.00 -3.49 -2.76
C ILE A 142 10.58 -4.96 -2.70
N HIS A 143 10.31 -5.55 -3.86
CA HIS A 143 9.92 -6.95 -4.01
C HIS A 143 11.15 -7.82 -4.20
N LEU A 144 11.23 -8.89 -3.43
CA LEU A 144 12.41 -9.75 -3.35
C LEU A 144 12.00 -11.22 -3.43
N LEU A 145 12.86 -12.04 -4.04
CA LEU A 145 12.95 -13.46 -3.79
C LEU A 145 14.07 -13.68 -2.76
N VAL A 146 13.72 -14.19 -1.58
CA VAL A 146 14.64 -14.45 -0.48
C VAL A 146 14.73 -15.96 -0.29
N THR A 147 15.94 -16.52 -0.34
CA THR A 147 16.21 -17.96 -0.21
C THR A 147 16.47 -18.40 1.22
N ASP A 148 16.96 -17.47 2.08
CA ASP A 148 17.11 -17.68 3.51
C ASP A 148 16.38 -16.54 4.26
N LEU A 149 15.10 -16.76 4.53
CA LEU A 149 14.26 -15.74 5.16
C LEU A 149 14.70 -15.41 6.60
N PRO A 150 15.06 -16.37 7.47
CA PRO A 150 15.57 -16.07 8.80
C PRO A 150 16.81 -15.16 8.79
N ALA A 151 17.83 -15.49 8.01
CA ALA A 151 19.05 -14.70 7.90
C ALA A 151 18.79 -13.31 7.32
N TYR A 152 17.91 -13.21 6.32
CA TYR A 152 17.51 -11.92 5.75
C TYR A 152 16.80 -11.03 6.78
N LEU A 153 15.86 -11.58 7.56
CA LEU A 153 15.11 -10.81 8.57
C LEU A 153 16.00 -10.39 9.75
N GLU A 154 17.03 -11.16 10.08
CA GLU A 154 18.04 -10.76 11.07
C GLU A 154 18.83 -9.54 10.58
N ALA A 155 19.40 -9.60 9.36
CA ALA A 155 20.10 -8.48 8.77
C ALA A 155 19.19 -7.24 8.58
N LEU A 156 17.90 -7.46 8.24
CA LEU A 156 16.94 -6.36 8.11
C LEU A 156 16.65 -5.68 9.45
N ARG A 157 16.56 -6.41 10.57
CA ARG A 157 16.42 -5.81 11.90
C ARG A 157 17.63 -4.97 12.27
N GLU A 158 18.84 -5.46 12.01
CA GLU A 158 20.07 -4.68 12.23
C GLU A 158 20.07 -3.38 11.41
N LEU A 159 19.62 -3.45 10.14
CA LEU A 159 19.43 -2.25 9.32
C LEU A 159 18.39 -1.30 9.93
N MET A 160 17.28 -1.81 10.42
CA MET A 160 16.23 -1.04 11.07
C MET A 160 16.71 -0.36 12.36
N ASP A 161 17.54 -1.03 13.15
CA ASP A 161 18.07 -0.51 14.41
C ASP A 161 19.02 0.70 14.21
N VAL A 162 19.69 0.78 13.07
CA VAL A 162 20.57 1.94 12.73
C VAL A 162 19.85 3.03 11.94
N ASN A 163 18.61 2.76 11.52
CA ASN A 163 17.74 3.70 10.82
C ASN A 163 16.65 4.21 11.77
N ASP A 164 17.04 5.07 12.70
CA ASP A 164 16.17 5.75 13.67
C ASP A 164 15.50 7.02 13.14
N GLY A 165 15.56 7.24 11.83
CA GLY A 165 15.08 8.45 11.18
C GLY A 165 13.57 8.49 10.91
N ASN A 166 13.16 9.41 10.04
CA ASN A 166 11.77 9.69 9.69
C ASN A 166 11.19 8.69 8.66
N VAL A 167 11.81 7.51 8.51
CA VAL A 167 11.36 6.46 7.60
C VAL A 167 10.82 5.29 8.39
N PHE A 168 9.56 4.95 8.15
CA PHE A 168 8.95 3.74 8.68
C PHE A 168 9.23 2.57 7.72
N MET A 169 9.85 1.51 8.21
CA MET A 169 10.21 0.31 7.44
C MET A 169 9.43 -0.89 7.96
N ARG A 170 8.84 -1.67 7.05
CA ARG A 170 8.10 -2.90 7.40
C ARG A 170 8.28 -3.98 6.34
N ALA A 171 8.37 -5.24 6.81
CA ALA A 171 8.45 -6.41 5.96
C ALA A 171 7.14 -7.19 5.95
N TYR A 172 6.76 -7.66 4.74
CA TYR A 172 5.61 -8.52 4.51
C TYR A 172 6.02 -9.77 3.74
N GLN A 173 5.53 -10.91 4.19
CA GLN A 173 5.57 -12.12 3.37
C GLN A 173 4.51 -12.03 2.28
N THR A 174 4.85 -12.42 1.07
CA THR A 174 3.92 -12.43 -0.06
C THR A 174 3.63 -13.82 -0.55
N ALA A 175 2.41 -14.05 -1.02
CA ALA A 175 1.95 -15.32 -1.56
C ALA A 175 1.11 -15.10 -2.83
N GLY A 176 1.15 -16.06 -3.76
CA GLY A 176 0.27 -16.09 -4.94
C GLY A 176 0.49 -14.95 -5.92
N THR A 177 1.69 -14.51 -6.14
CA THR A 177 1.96 -13.20 -6.72
C THR A 177 2.15 -13.22 -8.22
N GLY A 178 1.48 -12.29 -8.90
CA GLY A 178 1.76 -11.94 -10.30
C GLY A 178 3.03 -11.10 -10.52
N LEU A 179 3.88 -10.91 -9.50
CA LEU A 179 5.13 -10.14 -9.60
C LEU A 179 6.35 -11.07 -9.57
N GLY A 180 6.54 -11.85 -10.63
CA GLY A 180 7.82 -12.54 -10.90
C GLY A 180 8.30 -13.56 -9.86
N GLY A 181 7.44 -14.02 -8.95
CA GLY A 181 7.77 -15.08 -7.98
C GLY A 181 8.49 -14.61 -6.71
N GLY A 182 8.45 -13.33 -6.37
CA GLY A 182 8.92 -12.82 -5.08
C GLY A 182 8.14 -13.41 -3.91
N ASN A 183 8.80 -13.59 -2.76
CA ASN A 183 8.19 -14.11 -1.54
C ASN A 183 8.21 -13.11 -0.39
N LEU A 184 8.81 -11.94 -0.61
CA LEU A 184 8.92 -10.87 0.37
C LEU A 184 8.72 -9.50 -0.29
N VAL A 185 8.09 -8.58 0.42
CA VAL A 185 8.15 -7.15 0.11
C VAL A 185 8.57 -6.38 1.35
N VAL A 186 9.52 -5.48 1.18
CA VAL A 186 9.89 -4.47 2.18
C VAL A 186 9.31 -3.14 1.71
N VAL A 187 8.59 -2.47 2.59
CA VAL A 187 8.01 -1.15 2.32
C VAL A 187 8.65 -0.13 3.24
N ASN A 188 9.29 0.86 2.64
CA ASN A 188 9.79 2.04 3.32
C ASN A 188 8.79 3.17 3.11
N THR A 189 8.39 3.85 4.17
CA THR A 189 7.39 4.94 4.13
C THR A 189 7.99 6.20 4.75
N ALA A 190 7.80 7.35 4.10
CA ALA A 190 8.25 8.65 4.60
C ALA A 190 7.25 9.76 4.26
N ASN A 191 7.31 10.88 4.98
CA ASN A 191 6.45 12.03 4.73
C ASN A 191 6.78 12.73 3.41
N THR A 192 8.05 12.70 3.00
CA THR A 192 8.54 13.33 1.78
C THR A 192 9.40 12.38 0.95
N LEU A 193 9.48 12.62 -0.35
CA LEU A 193 10.37 11.88 -1.25
C LEU A 193 11.85 12.04 -0.85
N GLN A 194 12.21 13.23 -0.36
CA GLN A 194 13.59 13.49 0.10
C GLN A 194 13.94 12.62 1.30
N GLU A 195 13.10 12.54 2.33
CA GLU A 195 13.32 11.67 3.49
C GLU A 195 13.46 10.21 3.06
N LEU A 196 12.55 9.75 2.18
CA LEU A 196 12.56 8.38 1.67
C LEU A 196 13.88 8.00 0.99
N LEU A 197 14.48 8.92 0.23
CA LEU A 197 15.70 8.68 -0.55
C LEU A 197 17.00 9.03 0.20
N SER A 198 16.92 9.77 1.31
CA SER A 198 18.09 10.21 2.07
C SER A 198 18.53 9.22 3.15
N ASN A 199 17.70 8.22 3.45
CA ASN A 199 17.96 7.25 4.52
C ASN A 199 18.81 6.09 4.01
N ASN A 200 20.13 6.24 4.07
CA ASN A 200 21.11 5.26 3.56
C ASN A 200 22.01 4.63 4.65
N ASN A 201 21.73 4.91 5.93
CA ASN A 201 22.55 4.39 7.02
C ASN A 201 22.47 2.86 7.10
N GLY A 202 23.63 2.18 7.13
CA GLY A 202 23.71 0.71 7.24
C GLY A 202 23.41 -0.07 5.97
N TYR A 203 23.02 0.58 4.86
CA TYR A 203 22.63 -0.12 3.64
C TYR A 203 23.77 -0.92 3.01
N ASP A 204 25.00 -0.42 3.01
CA ASP A 204 26.14 -1.15 2.42
C ASP A 204 26.39 -2.45 3.19
N GLU A 205 26.40 -2.41 4.52
CA GLU A 205 26.55 -3.61 5.35
C GLU A 205 25.38 -4.60 5.17
N PHE A 206 24.17 -4.10 5.12
CA PHE A 206 22.99 -4.91 4.85
C PHE A 206 23.06 -5.59 3.47
N ILE A 207 23.52 -4.88 2.43
CA ILE A 207 23.71 -5.44 1.10
C ILE A 207 24.75 -6.57 1.15
N GLU A 208 25.89 -6.35 1.79
CA GLU A 208 26.93 -7.36 1.93
C GLU A 208 26.43 -8.65 2.62
N LYS A 209 25.63 -8.49 3.70
CA LYS A 209 25.06 -9.63 4.44
C LYS A 209 23.99 -10.39 3.65
N THR A 210 23.31 -9.75 2.69
CA THR A 210 22.12 -10.33 2.05
C THR A 210 22.27 -10.61 0.57
N ILE A 211 23.38 -10.23 -0.07
CA ILE A 211 23.55 -10.30 -1.53
C ILE A 211 23.37 -11.73 -2.09
N ASP A 212 23.83 -12.76 -1.37
CA ASP A 212 23.77 -14.16 -1.81
C ASP A 212 22.43 -14.82 -1.51
N ILE A 213 21.60 -14.22 -0.64
CA ILE A 213 20.33 -14.80 -0.20
C ILE A 213 19.10 -14.04 -0.69
N ARG A 214 19.29 -12.99 -1.50
CA ARG A 214 18.18 -12.21 -2.06
C ARG A 214 18.37 -11.92 -3.54
N THR A 215 17.26 -11.89 -4.27
CA THR A 215 17.20 -11.41 -5.65
C THR A 215 16.13 -10.33 -5.73
N PRO A 216 16.47 -9.08 -6.12
CA PRO A 216 15.48 -8.06 -6.42
C PRO A 216 14.62 -8.48 -7.61
N ILE A 217 13.29 -8.43 -7.44
CA ILE A 217 12.32 -8.79 -8.48
C ILE A 217 11.74 -7.53 -9.12
N ALA A 218 11.28 -6.59 -8.29
CA ALA A 218 10.73 -5.31 -8.74
C ALA A 218 10.88 -4.29 -7.62
N ASN A 219 10.90 -3.03 -7.98
CA ASN A 219 10.77 -1.95 -7.03
C ASN A 219 10.00 -0.77 -7.64
N GLY A 220 9.43 0.07 -6.79
CA GLY A 220 8.73 1.27 -7.23
C GLY A 220 8.44 2.21 -6.07
N ILE A 221 8.41 3.49 -6.38
CA ILE A 221 8.02 4.54 -5.43
C ILE A 221 6.60 4.98 -5.79
N TYR A 222 5.76 5.01 -4.77
CA TYR A 222 4.35 5.37 -4.87
C TYR A 222 4.03 6.44 -3.84
N GLN A 223 3.00 7.25 -4.12
CA GLN A 223 2.48 8.24 -3.18
C GLN A 223 1.01 7.95 -2.89
N THR A 224 0.63 7.91 -1.62
CA THR A 224 -0.79 7.82 -1.23
C THR A 224 -1.55 9.05 -1.73
N ILE A 225 -2.70 8.82 -2.36
CA ILE A 225 -3.60 9.89 -2.85
C ILE A 225 -4.99 9.80 -2.21
N ALA A 226 -5.37 8.65 -1.69
CA ALA A 226 -6.63 8.47 -0.95
C ALA A 226 -6.57 7.25 -0.04
N THR A 227 -7.31 7.33 1.08
CA THR A 227 -7.55 6.23 2.01
C THR A 227 -9.04 6.24 2.37
N PHE A 228 -9.67 5.08 2.39
CA PHE A 228 -11.07 4.83 2.72
C PHE A 228 -11.14 3.78 3.83
N GLU A 229 -11.83 4.10 4.91
CA GLU A 229 -12.04 3.24 6.10
C GLU A 229 -13.49 2.74 6.18
#